data_065161d582f31045dcee6ae8a7ac0b1b
#
_entry.id   065161d582f31045dcee6ae8a7ac0b1b
#
_cell.length_a   1.000
_cell.length_b   1.000
_cell.length_c   1.000
_cell.angle_alpha   90.00
_cell.angle_beta   90.00
_cell.angle_gamma   90.00
#
_symmetry.space_group_name_H-M   'P 1'
#
loop_
_entity.id
_entity.type
_entity.pdbx_description
1 polymer ?
#
loop_
_entity_poly.entity_id
_entity_poly.type
_entity_poly.pdbx_seq_one_letter_code
_entity_poly.pdbx_strand_id
1 'polypeptide(L)'
;MQPATAPSTAIGLPWLGTGALFAALGVAAGAFGAHGLRAILAEPLLLIYETAVRYQMYHALALVALGALAGRLPPRAITVSGSLFTLGI
;
A
#
# COMPACT_ATOMS: atom_id res chain seq x y z
N MET A 1 17.03 7.51 28.12
CA MET A 1 16.66 6.99 27.52
C MET A 1 15.75 6.40 26.88
N GLN A 2 15.40 6.50 26.26
CA GLN A 2 14.46 5.89 25.94
C GLN A 2 14.22 4.96 25.07
N PRO A 3 14.47 4.35 24.96
CA PRO A 3 14.36 3.24 24.09
C PRO A 3 12.94 2.83 23.82
N ALA A 4 11.99 3.46 24.42
CA ALA A 4 10.58 3.18 24.20
C ALA A 4 10.12 3.38 22.78
N THR A 5 10.82 4.23 22.01
CA THR A 5 10.44 4.49 20.62
C THR A 5 10.91 3.41 19.65
N ALA A 6 11.93 2.64 20.00
CA ALA A 6 12.46 1.61 19.11
C ALA A 6 11.45 0.50 18.80
N PRO A 7 10.69 -0.05 19.76
CA PRO A 7 9.67 -1.06 19.45
C PRO A 7 8.58 -0.54 18.52
N SER A 8 8.15 0.72 18.70
CA SER A 8 7.13 1.31 17.85
C SER A 8 7.63 1.48 16.42
N THR A 9 8.88 1.94 16.27
CA THR A 9 9.50 2.05 14.96
C THR A 9 9.62 0.68 14.30
N ALA A 10 10.03 -0.33 15.05
CA ALA A 10 10.15 -1.67 14.53
C ALA A 10 8.80 -2.23 14.06
N ILE A 11 7.72 -1.93 14.78
CA ILE A 11 6.37 -2.36 14.40
C ILE A 11 5.94 -1.70 13.10
N GLY A 12 6.33 -0.42 12.89
CA GLY A 12 5.94 0.32 11.70
C GLY A 12 6.69 -0.07 10.44
N LEU A 13 7.95 -0.50 10.56
CA LEU A 13 8.79 -0.78 9.40
C LEU A 13 8.22 -1.82 8.44
N PRO A 14 7.66 -2.96 8.90
CA PRO A 14 7.08 -3.93 7.97
C PRO A 14 5.91 -3.34 7.16
N TRP A 15 5.08 -2.53 7.78
CA TRP A 15 3.94 -1.93 7.07
C TRP A 15 4.39 -0.85 6.12
N LEU A 16 5.37 -0.06 6.52
CA LEU A 16 5.97 0.94 5.65
C LEU A 16 6.58 0.27 4.40
N GLY A 17 7.37 -0.78 4.60
CA GLY A 17 7.99 -1.53 3.51
C GLY A 17 6.98 -2.21 2.62
N THR A 18 5.95 -2.84 3.21
CA THR A 18 4.87 -3.48 2.46
C THR A 18 4.14 -2.45 1.61
N GLY A 19 3.80 -1.31 2.20
CA GLY A 19 3.14 -0.24 1.47
C GLY A 19 3.98 0.30 0.34
N ALA A 20 5.26 0.53 0.59
CA ALA A 20 6.18 1.04 -0.44
C ALA A 20 6.31 0.05 -1.60
N LEU A 21 6.39 -1.25 -1.30
CA LEU A 21 6.48 -2.28 -2.34
C LEU A 21 5.21 -2.29 -3.19
N PHE A 22 4.04 -2.31 -2.57
CA PHE A 22 2.78 -2.31 -3.33
C PHE A 22 2.55 -1.01 -4.08
N ALA A 23 3.06 0.11 -3.57
CA ALA A 23 3.00 1.37 -4.31
C ALA A 23 3.88 1.31 -5.56
N ALA A 24 5.08 0.78 -5.44
CA ALA A 24 5.97 0.62 -6.58
C ALA A 24 5.37 -0.30 -7.64
N LEU A 25 4.80 -1.43 -7.21
CA LEU A 25 4.10 -2.35 -8.12
C LEU A 25 2.89 -1.69 -8.74
N GLY A 26 2.17 -0.87 -8.00
CA GLY A 26 1.02 -0.13 -8.51
C GLY A 26 1.42 0.87 -9.58
N VAL A 27 2.52 1.58 -9.39
CA VAL A 27 3.02 2.52 -10.40
C VAL A 27 3.42 1.75 -11.66
N ALA A 28 4.13 0.64 -11.51
CA ALA A 28 4.53 -0.18 -12.65
C ALA A 28 3.29 -0.73 -13.39
N ALA A 29 2.30 -1.21 -12.66
CA ALA A 29 1.06 -1.72 -13.25
C ALA A 29 0.30 -0.61 -13.96
N GLY A 30 0.26 0.59 -13.39
CA GLY A 30 -0.40 1.74 -14.02
C GLY A 30 0.29 2.14 -15.32
N ALA A 31 1.61 2.18 -15.32
CA ALA A 31 2.38 2.50 -16.51
C ALA A 31 2.17 1.44 -17.60
N PHE A 32 2.17 0.17 -17.23
CA PHE A 32 1.93 -0.92 -18.16
C PHE A 32 0.54 -0.80 -18.77
N GLY A 33 -0.48 -0.48 -17.97
CA GLY A 33 -1.83 -0.28 -18.46
C GLY A 33 -1.92 0.86 -19.45
N ALA A 34 -1.27 1.98 -19.15
CA ALA A 34 -1.32 3.16 -20.01
C ALA A 34 -0.59 2.96 -21.34
N HIS A 35 0.46 2.16 -21.38
CA HIS A 35 1.31 2.00 -22.54
C HIS A 35 1.14 0.65 -23.25
N GLY A 36 1.11 -0.45 -22.49
CA GLY A 36 1.02 -1.79 -23.06
C GLY A 36 -0.41 -2.26 -23.27
N LEU A 37 -1.20 -2.23 -22.20
CA LEU A 37 -2.55 -2.81 -22.24
C LEU A 37 -3.53 -1.97 -23.04
N ARG A 38 -3.29 -0.68 -23.14
CA ARG A 38 -4.16 0.20 -23.91
C ARG A 38 -4.28 -0.26 -25.37
N ALA A 39 -3.23 -0.87 -25.90
CA ALA A 39 -3.21 -1.31 -27.29
C ALA A 39 -3.94 -2.63 -27.50
N ILE A 40 -4.15 -3.43 -26.45
CA ILE A 40 -4.67 -4.80 -26.60
C ILE A 40 -5.97 -5.07 -25.85
N LEU A 41 -6.34 -4.24 -24.87
CA LEU A 41 -7.57 -4.42 -24.11
C LEU A 41 -8.66 -3.49 -24.63
N ALA A 42 -9.89 -4.00 -24.70
CA ALA A 42 -11.06 -3.19 -24.95
C ALA A 42 -11.22 -2.16 -23.83
N GLU A 43 -11.78 -1.00 -24.15
CA GLU A 43 -11.88 0.10 -23.19
C GLU A 43 -12.57 -0.29 -21.87
N PRO A 44 -13.69 -1.04 -21.85
CA PRO A 44 -14.30 -1.42 -20.59
C PRO A 44 -13.35 -2.23 -19.67
N LEU A 45 -12.55 -3.11 -20.26
CA LEU A 45 -11.59 -3.91 -19.49
C LEU A 45 -10.42 -3.06 -18.99
N LEU A 46 -10.00 -2.11 -19.80
CA LEU A 46 -8.94 -1.19 -19.42
C LEU A 46 -9.37 -0.33 -18.23
N LEU A 47 -10.63 0.13 -18.22
CA LEU A 47 -11.17 0.91 -17.10
C LEU A 47 -11.21 0.11 -15.81
N ILE A 48 -11.57 -1.18 -15.90
CA ILE A 48 -11.55 -2.07 -14.73
C ILE A 48 -10.13 -2.21 -14.21
N TYR A 49 -9.17 -2.42 -15.10
CA TYR A 49 -7.77 -2.54 -14.74
C TYR A 49 -7.26 -1.26 -14.05
N GLU A 50 -7.56 -0.10 -14.62
CA GLU A 50 -7.15 1.17 -14.04
C GLU A 50 -7.77 1.41 -12.67
N THR A 51 -9.01 1.00 -12.49
CA THR A 51 -9.68 1.11 -11.20
C THR A 51 -8.97 0.23 -10.15
N ALA A 52 -8.61 -0.99 -10.54
CA ALA A 52 -7.90 -1.90 -9.64
C ALA A 52 -6.54 -1.30 -9.22
N VAL A 53 -5.80 -0.74 -10.16
CA VAL A 53 -4.51 -0.10 -9.87
C VAL A 53 -4.70 1.08 -8.93
N ARG A 54 -5.74 1.87 -9.16
CA ARG A 54 -6.04 3.04 -8.31
C ARG A 54 -6.32 2.62 -6.87
N TYR A 55 -7.14 1.61 -6.68
CA TYR A 55 -7.46 1.13 -5.33
C TYR A 55 -6.25 0.47 -4.67
N GLN A 56 -5.42 -0.22 -5.44
CA GLN A 56 -4.15 -0.72 -4.91
C GLN A 56 -3.29 0.43 -4.37
N MET A 57 -3.21 1.53 -5.10
CA MET A 57 -2.44 2.69 -4.65
C MET A 57 -3.02 3.29 -3.38
N TYR A 58 -4.33 3.38 -3.25
CA TYR A 58 -4.97 3.89 -2.04
C TYR A 58 -4.57 3.05 -0.83
N HIS A 59 -4.64 1.74 -0.96
CA HIS A 59 -4.27 0.83 0.12
C HIS A 59 -2.78 0.88 0.43
N ALA A 60 -1.96 0.95 -0.61
CA ALA A 60 -0.50 1.01 -0.44
C ALA A 60 -0.09 2.28 0.29
N LEU A 61 -0.66 3.42 -0.08
CA LEU A 61 -0.36 4.68 0.59
C LEU A 61 -0.89 4.70 2.02
N ALA A 62 -2.04 4.06 2.28
CA ALA A 62 -2.55 3.90 3.62
C ALA A 62 -1.59 3.08 4.49
N LEU A 63 -0.98 2.04 3.92
CA LEU A 63 0.02 1.23 4.64
C LEU A 63 1.26 2.05 4.97
N VAL A 64 1.73 2.87 4.03
CA VAL A 64 2.87 3.75 4.28
C VAL A 64 2.55 4.72 5.42
N ALA A 65 1.38 5.34 5.38
CA ALA A 65 0.95 6.26 6.43
C ALA A 65 0.83 5.55 7.77
N LEU A 66 0.27 4.34 7.77
CA LEU A 66 0.12 3.54 8.97
C LEU A 66 1.48 3.20 9.59
N GLY A 67 2.44 2.81 8.76
CA GLY A 67 3.79 2.54 9.20
C GLY A 67 4.45 3.78 9.81
N ALA A 68 4.23 4.94 9.20
CA ALA A 68 4.77 6.19 9.70
C ALA A 68 4.13 6.61 11.03
N LEU A 69 2.89 6.20 11.28
CA LEU A 69 2.16 6.54 12.50
C LEU A 69 2.31 5.51 13.62
N ALA A 70 3.13 4.48 13.42
CA ALA A 70 3.22 3.37 14.34
C ALA A 70 3.59 3.79 15.76
N GLY A 71 4.38 4.84 15.92
CA GLY A 71 4.76 5.35 17.24
C GLY A 71 3.65 6.11 17.96
N ARG A 72 2.54 6.39 17.28
CA ARG A 72 1.45 7.21 17.82
C ARG A 72 0.16 6.44 18.03
N LEU A 73 0.12 5.20 17.61
CA LEU A 73 -1.08 4.36 17.69
C LEU A 73 -0.77 3.09 18.46
N PRO A 74 -1.78 2.49 19.13
CA PRO A 74 -1.56 1.22 19.81
C PRO A 74 -1.10 0.13 18.82
N PRO A 75 -0.18 -0.74 19.25
CA PRO A 75 0.31 -1.80 18.36
C PRO A 75 -0.78 -2.68 17.77
N ARG A 76 -1.83 -2.95 18.54
CA ARG A 76 -2.96 -3.74 18.04
C ARG A 76 -3.64 -3.04 16.89
N ALA A 77 -3.86 -1.72 16.99
CA ALA A 77 -4.49 -0.96 15.92
C ALA A 77 -3.63 -1.00 14.65
N ILE A 78 -2.32 -0.90 14.78
CA ILE A 78 -1.40 -0.97 13.66
C ILE A 78 -1.49 -2.33 12.98
N THR A 79 -1.44 -3.41 13.75
CA THR A 79 -1.46 -4.77 13.21
C THR A 79 -2.78 -5.08 12.52
N VAL A 80 -3.91 -4.76 13.15
CA VAL A 80 -5.23 -5.02 12.58
C VAL A 80 -5.43 -4.21 11.30
N SER A 81 -5.13 -2.92 11.35
CA SER A 81 -5.31 -2.04 10.20
C SER A 81 -4.39 -2.43 9.06
N GLY A 82 -3.12 -2.71 9.36
CA GLY A 82 -2.16 -3.15 8.34
C GLY A 82 -2.59 -4.44 7.66
N SER A 83 -3.08 -5.39 8.45
CA SER A 83 -3.57 -6.66 7.91
C SER A 83 -4.77 -6.44 7.00
N LEU A 84 -5.73 -5.60 7.42
CA LEU A 84 -6.92 -5.33 6.62
C LEU A 84 -6.57 -4.61 5.31
N PHE A 85 -5.69 -3.62 5.36
CA PHE A 85 -5.27 -2.94 4.14
C PHE A 85 -4.52 -3.86 3.19
N THR A 86 -3.66 -4.73 3.73
CA THR A 86 -2.92 -5.68 2.90
C THR A 86 -3.85 -6.68 2.24
N LEU A 87 -4.83 -7.20 2.98
CA LEU A 87 -5.82 -8.13 2.42
C LEU A 87 -6.69 -7.46 1.36
N GLY A 88 -6.89 -6.15 1.44
CA GLY A 88 -7.68 -5.43 0.45
C GLY A 88 -6.96 -5.20 -0.87
N ILE A 89 -5.67 -5.39 -0.88
CA ILE A 89 -4.91 -5.27 -2.12
C ILE A 89 -5.09 -6.54 -2.93
#